data_e79f1862b4284db89ee4c7c1a62a4b62
#
_entry.id   e79f1862b4284db89ee4c7c1a62a4b62
#
_cell.length_a   1.000
_cell.length_b   1.000
_cell.length_c   1.000
_cell.angle_alpha   90.00
_cell.angle_beta   90.00
_cell.angle_gamma   90.00
#
_symmetry.space_group_name_H-M   'P 1'
#
loop_
_entity.id
_entity.type
_entity.pdbx_description
1 polymer ?
#
loop_
_entity_poly.entity_id
_entity_poly.type
_entity_poly.pdbx_seq_one_letter_code
_entity_poly.pdbx_strand_id
1 'polypeptide(L)'
;MRSILGIDTAGPRGSIALAEDGRAGAPVPLPQGGHSSVLAPAVERLLQNHGIGVRDLAGIAVASGPGSFTGLRIGLAWAKGAAIGAGVPLLMIPSHEAAAHAARELASRLGTIGAGERGHATVALWESSANGSAEPMRLLWGPEEVPEDAMIERLREAAGGDVPVAAATEALEEWVLDLGGTLLPATMLAPAVAELGDRALAEKRIADPREAAPVYGRSPNARKPAAPQPKPHSK
;
A
#
# COMPACT_ATOMS: atom_id res chain seq x y z
N MET A 1 -2.99 22.82 -12.53
CA MET A 1 -2.17 21.99 -11.61
C MET A 1 -2.99 20.74 -11.31
N ARG A 2 -2.43 19.57 -11.50
CA ARG A 2 -3.12 18.30 -11.30
C ARG A 2 -2.69 17.74 -9.95
N SER A 3 -3.61 17.71 -8.98
CA SER A 3 -3.34 17.33 -7.60
C SER A 3 -3.92 15.94 -7.29
N ILE A 4 -3.09 15.01 -6.82
CA ILE A 4 -3.46 13.66 -6.41
C ILE A 4 -3.21 13.51 -4.91
N LEU A 5 -4.25 13.14 -4.17
CA LEU A 5 -4.11 12.75 -2.77
C LEU A 5 -3.68 11.29 -2.68
N GLY A 6 -2.54 11.03 -2.05
CA GLY A 6 -2.05 9.69 -1.71
C GLY A 6 -2.38 9.32 -0.28
N ILE A 7 -2.91 8.13 -0.06
CA ILE A 7 -3.28 7.59 1.26
C ILE A 7 -2.63 6.22 1.43
N ASP A 8 -1.83 6.08 2.47
CA ASP A 8 -1.35 4.79 2.92
C ASP A 8 -1.73 4.55 4.39
N THR A 9 -2.49 3.51 4.63
CA THR A 9 -2.87 3.01 5.95
C THR A 9 -2.59 1.51 6.07
N ALA A 10 -1.80 0.96 5.16
CA ALA A 10 -1.50 -0.47 5.09
C ALA A 10 -0.59 -0.95 6.23
N GLY A 11 0.18 -0.05 6.81
CA GLY A 11 1.10 -0.30 7.93
C GLY A 11 0.75 0.48 9.20
N PRO A 12 1.46 0.20 10.32
CA PRO A 12 1.31 0.96 11.58
C PRO A 12 1.66 2.46 11.41
N ARG A 13 2.64 2.80 10.58
CA ARG A 13 3.03 4.17 10.23
C ARG A 13 2.23 4.68 9.01
N GLY A 14 0.92 4.81 9.15
CA GLY A 14 0.09 5.39 8.11
C GLY A 14 0.54 6.81 7.75
N SER A 15 0.28 7.21 6.53
CA SER A 15 0.60 8.55 6.04
C SER A 15 -0.35 9.02 4.94
N ILE A 16 -0.36 10.33 4.71
CA ILE A 16 -0.98 10.96 3.55
C ILE A 16 0.03 11.89 2.87
N ALA A 17 -0.13 12.13 1.59
CA ALA A 17 0.67 13.09 0.83
C ALA A 17 -0.16 13.68 -0.31
N LEU A 18 0.23 14.85 -0.79
CA LEU A 18 -0.31 15.45 -2.00
C LEU A 18 0.78 15.43 -3.08
N ALA A 19 0.46 14.90 -4.25
CA ALA A 19 1.29 15.07 -5.45
C ALA A 19 0.70 16.15 -6.33
N GLU A 20 1.55 17.03 -6.83
CA GLU A 20 1.20 18.09 -7.78
C GLU A 20 2.01 17.89 -9.05
N ASP A 21 1.30 17.75 -10.18
CA ASP A 21 1.90 17.48 -11.50
C ASP A 21 2.94 16.34 -11.49
N GLY A 22 2.60 15.22 -10.79
CA GLY A 22 3.38 14.00 -10.73
C GLY A 22 4.52 13.99 -9.71
N ARG A 23 4.66 15.03 -8.87
CA ARG A 23 5.66 15.09 -7.80
C ARG A 23 5.00 15.21 -6.44
N ALA A 24 5.28 14.28 -5.56
CA ALA A 24 4.74 14.31 -4.21
C ALA A 24 5.55 15.23 -3.29
N GLY A 25 4.80 15.96 -2.44
CA GLY A 25 5.36 16.68 -1.30
C GLY A 25 5.74 15.72 -0.14
N ALA A 26 6.21 16.31 0.96
CA ALA A 26 6.55 15.55 2.14
C ALA A 26 5.33 14.80 2.71
N PRO A 27 5.52 13.58 3.22
CA PRO A 27 4.44 12.82 3.85
C PRO A 27 3.98 13.48 5.16
N VAL A 28 2.68 13.44 5.40
CA VAL A 28 2.09 13.78 6.70
C VAL A 28 1.80 12.47 7.43
N PRO A 29 2.50 12.20 8.54
CA PRO A 29 2.30 10.96 9.29
C PRO A 29 0.92 10.94 9.97
N LEU A 30 0.33 9.76 10.02
CA LEU A 30 -0.87 9.49 10.80
C LEU A 30 -0.47 8.83 12.14
N PRO A 31 -1.05 9.26 13.27
CA PRO A 31 -0.79 8.64 14.57
C PRO A 31 -1.11 7.14 14.56
N GLN A 32 -0.27 6.36 15.24
CA GLN A 32 -0.49 4.92 15.40
C GLN A 32 -1.78 4.63 16.19
N GLY A 33 -2.51 3.59 15.78
CA GLY A 33 -3.69 3.09 16.49
C GLY A 33 -4.96 3.94 16.36
N GLY A 34 -4.93 5.03 15.58
CA GLY A 34 -6.05 5.97 15.45
C GLY A 34 -6.46 6.33 14.03
N HIS A 35 -6.05 5.58 13.02
CA HIS A 35 -6.26 5.95 11.61
C HIS A 35 -7.71 6.32 11.28
N SER A 36 -8.70 5.62 11.85
CA SER A 36 -10.13 5.88 11.57
C SER A 36 -10.61 7.26 12.04
N SER A 37 -10.09 7.77 13.15
CA SER A 37 -10.49 9.07 13.71
C SER A 37 -9.66 10.24 13.21
N VAL A 38 -8.42 9.97 12.75
CA VAL A 38 -7.47 11.03 12.38
C VAL A 38 -7.33 11.24 10.89
N LEU A 39 -7.68 10.26 10.05
CA LEU A 39 -7.48 10.34 8.60
C LEU A 39 -8.24 11.52 7.98
N ALA A 40 -9.54 11.66 8.26
CA ALA A 40 -10.34 12.72 7.68
C ALA A 40 -9.85 14.14 8.10
N PRO A 41 -9.60 14.43 9.40
CA PRO A 41 -9.03 15.71 9.80
C PRO A 41 -7.63 15.97 9.22
N ALA A 42 -6.79 14.94 9.07
CA ALA A 42 -5.46 15.10 8.50
C ALA A 42 -5.53 15.47 7.01
N VAL A 43 -6.40 14.80 6.24
CA VAL A 43 -6.62 15.15 4.84
C VAL A 43 -7.18 16.57 4.70
N GLU A 44 -8.19 16.92 5.48
CA GLU A 44 -8.77 18.26 5.46
C GLU A 44 -7.68 19.33 5.69
N ARG A 45 -6.86 19.15 6.71
CA ARG A 45 -5.76 20.08 7.02
C ARG A 45 -4.71 20.13 5.90
N LEU A 46 -4.34 18.97 5.33
CA LEU A 46 -3.39 18.92 4.21
C LEU A 46 -3.92 19.74 3.03
N LEU A 47 -5.17 19.52 2.62
CA LEU A 47 -5.77 20.22 1.49
C LEU A 47 -5.96 21.71 1.75
N GLN A 48 -6.38 22.11 2.97
CA GLN A 48 -6.47 23.51 3.38
C GLN A 48 -5.12 24.25 3.29
N ASN A 49 -4.03 23.60 3.69
CA ASN A 49 -2.69 24.17 3.58
C ASN A 49 -2.27 24.44 2.14
N HIS A 50 -2.85 23.70 1.17
CA HIS A 50 -2.65 23.91 -0.27
C HIS A 50 -3.76 24.77 -0.91
N GLY A 51 -4.72 25.28 -0.13
CA GLY A 51 -5.79 26.14 -0.63
C GLY A 51 -6.81 25.45 -1.54
N ILE A 52 -6.93 24.11 -1.43
CA ILE A 52 -7.84 23.30 -2.25
C ILE A 52 -8.77 22.46 -1.40
N GLY A 53 -9.87 22.00 -1.97
CA GLY A 53 -10.79 21.03 -1.39
C GLY A 53 -10.74 19.68 -2.08
N VAL A 54 -11.45 18.68 -1.54
CA VAL A 54 -11.49 17.32 -2.12
C VAL A 54 -12.01 17.33 -3.57
N ARG A 55 -12.90 18.26 -3.92
CA ARG A 55 -13.47 18.40 -5.27
C ARG A 55 -12.49 18.96 -6.30
N ASP A 56 -11.41 19.59 -5.84
CA ASP A 56 -10.37 20.16 -6.70
C ASP A 56 -9.28 19.14 -7.01
N LEU A 57 -9.32 17.96 -6.38
CA LEU A 57 -8.40 16.86 -6.67
C LEU A 57 -8.67 16.26 -8.06
N ALA A 58 -7.61 15.95 -8.79
CA ALA A 58 -7.69 15.17 -10.01
C ALA A 58 -7.95 13.68 -9.74
N GLY A 59 -7.64 13.20 -8.53
CA GLY A 59 -7.93 11.84 -8.08
C GLY A 59 -7.48 11.58 -6.66
N ILE A 60 -7.97 10.46 -6.11
CA ILE A 60 -7.58 9.95 -4.80
C ILE A 60 -6.93 8.59 -5.00
N ALA A 61 -5.65 8.50 -4.67
CA ALA A 61 -4.87 7.27 -4.70
C ALA A 61 -4.79 6.66 -3.31
N VAL A 62 -4.99 5.34 -3.20
CA VAL A 62 -4.97 4.62 -1.92
C VAL A 62 -4.19 3.32 -2.06
N ALA A 63 -3.34 3.02 -1.06
CA ALA A 63 -2.66 1.74 -0.97
C ALA A 63 -3.69 0.60 -0.86
N SER A 64 -3.65 -0.34 -1.79
CA SER A 64 -4.66 -1.41 -1.91
C SER A 64 -4.27 -2.72 -1.22
N GLY A 65 -3.05 -2.81 -0.69
CA GLY A 65 -2.50 -4.01 -0.07
C GLY A 65 -1.43 -4.70 -0.93
N PRO A 66 -0.79 -5.72 -0.39
CA PRO A 66 -1.03 -6.33 0.93
C PRO A 66 -0.67 -5.42 2.10
N GLY A 67 -1.25 -5.70 3.28
CA GLY A 67 -1.00 -4.92 4.49
C GLY A 67 -2.01 -5.22 5.61
N SER A 68 -2.04 -4.37 6.62
CA SER A 68 -2.96 -4.46 7.75
C SER A 68 -4.42 -4.52 7.31
N PHE A 69 -5.11 -5.59 7.67
CA PHE A 69 -6.52 -5.79 7.34
C PHE A 69 -7.42 -4.61 7.75
N THR A 70 -7.23 -4.12 8.98
CA THR A 70 -8.00 -2.96 9.50
C THR A 70 -7.57 -1.67 8.81
N GLY A 71 -6.26 -1.46 8.68
CA GLY A 71 -5.73 -0.25 8.06
C GLY A 71 -6.19 -0.10 6.60
N LEU A 72 -6.03 -1.12 5.78
CA LEU A 72 -6.48 -1.11 4.38
C LEU A 72 -7.97 -0.75 4.25
N ARG A 73 -8.82 -1.29 5.14
CA ARG A 73 -10.25 -0.97 5.12
C ARG A 73 -10.55 0.47 5.49
N ILE A 74 -9.82 1.03 6.47
CA ILE A 74 -9.98 2.43 6.87
C ILE A 74 -9.64 3.36 5.70
N GLY A 75 -8.46 3.21 5.11
CA GLY A 75 -8.02 4.06 4.00
C GLY A 75 -8.94 3.93 2.79
N LEU A 76 -9.25 2.70 2.39
CA LEU A 76 -10.11 2.46 1.24
C LEU A 76 -11.54 2.94 1.46
N ALA A 77 -12.14 2.72 2.64
CA ALA A 77 -13.49 3.20 2.94
C ALA A 77 -13.58 4.72 2.87
N TRP A 78 -12.60 5.42 3.43
CA TRP A 78 -12.52 6.87 3.34
C TRP A 78 -12.34 7.32 1.88
N ALA A 79 -11.39 6.74 1.15
CA ALA A 79 -11.11 7.09 -0.25
C ALA A 79 -12.34 6.87 -1.16
N LYS A 80 -13.05 5.75 -0.99
CA LYS A 80 -14.30 5.45 -1.71
C LYS A 80 -15.38 6.50 -1.42
N GLY A 81 -15.62 6.78 -0.14
CA GLY A 81 -16.62 7.78 0.27
C GLY A 81 -16.31 9.16 -0.29
N ALA A 82 -15.05 9.60 -0.20
CA ALA A 82 -14.59 10.88 -0.71
C ALA A 82 -14.66 10.94 -2.26
N ALA A 83 -14.23 9.88 -2.96
CA ALA A 83 -14.28 9.79 -4.42
C ALA A 83 -15.72 9.89 -4.94
N ILE A 84 -16.66 9.14 -4.33
CA ILE A 84 -18.09 9.21 -4.68
C ILE A 84 -18.67 10.59 -4.37
N GLY A 85 -18.42 11.12 -3.18
CA GLY A 85 -18.98 12.40 -2.72
C GLY A 85 -18.47 13.63 -3.48
N ALA A 86 -17.23 13.57 -3.94
CA ALA A 86 -16.60 14.64 -4.71
C ALA A 86 -16.71 14.44 -6.24
N GLY A 87 -17.02 13.23 -6.70
CA GLY A 87 -17.04 12.90 -8.13
C GLY A 87 -15.64 12.82 -8.75
N VAL A 88 -14.62 12.44 -7.96
CA VAL A 88 -13.23 12.33 -8.43
C VAL A 88 -12.80 10.88 -8.59
N PRO A 89 -11.85 10.57 -9.50
CA PRO A 89 -11.34 9.22 -9.72
C PRO A 89 -10.74 8.58 -8.46
N LEU A 90 -11.00 7.28 -8.27
CA LEU A 90 -10.34 6.43 -7.28
C LEU A 90 -9.24 5.60 -7.97
N LEU A 91 -8.06 5.59 -7.38
CA LEU A 91 -6.86 4.95 -7.92
C LEU A 91 -6.31 3.98 -6.88
N MET A 92 -6.27 2.69 -7.22
CA MET A 92 -5.83 1.62 -6.33
C MET A 92 -4.36 1.29 -6.62
N ILE A 93 -3.49 1.51 -5.64
CA ILE A 93 -2.05 1.31 -5.79
C ILE A 93 -1.60 0.12 -4.95
N PRO A 94 -1.05 -0.95 -5.56
CA PRO A 94 -0.51 -2.08 -4.81
C PRO A 94 0.62 -1.65 -3.86
N SER A 95 0.61 -2.16 -2.61
CA SER A 95 1.61 -1.78 -1.60
C SER A 95 3.03 -2.17 -2.00
N HIS A 96 3.22 -3.28 -2.71
CA HIS A 96 4.51 -3.67 -3.27
C HIS A 96 5.02 -2.66 -4.31
N GLU A 97 4.14 -2.20 -5.22
CA GLU A 97 4.49 -1.19 -6.22
C GLU A 97 4.87 0.13 -5.55
N ALA A 98 4.12 0.55 -4.52
CA ALA A 98 4.44 1.75 -3.75
C ALA A 98 5.78 1.63 -3.01
N ALA A 99 6.07 0.48 -2.39
CA ALA A 99 7.34 0.24 -1.70
C ALA A 99 8.53 0.24 -2.67
N ALA A 100 8.39 -0.43 -3.82
CA ALA A 100 9.42 -0.43 -4.86
C ALA A 100 9.66 0.99 -5.39
N HIS A 101 8.60 1.74 -5.68
CA HIS A 101 8.70 3.11 -6.18
C HIS A 101 9.35 4.05 -5.16
N ALA A 102 9.01 3.92 -3.88
CA ALA A 102 9.62 4.72 -2.81
C ALA A 102 11.13 4.48 -2.68
N ALA A 103 11.59 3.26 -2.98
CA ALA A 103 13.00 2.86 -2.89
C ALA A 103 13.78 2.96 -4.23
N ARG A 104 13.15 3.41 -5.31
CA ARG A 104 13.70 3.38 -6.68
C ARG A 104 15.03 4.10 -6.87
N GLU A 105 15.29 5.12 -6.06
CA GLU A 105 16.55 5.88 -6.12
C GLU A 105 17.68 5.22 -5.31
N LEU A 106 17.35 4.26 -4.44
CA LEU A 106 18.29 3.59 -3.57
C LEU A 106 18.93 2.36 -4.21
N ALA A 107 18.19 1.70 -5.14
CA ALA A 107 18.67 0.51 -5.82
C ALA A 107 18.00 0.35 -7.18
N SER A 108 18.79 -0.04 -8.19
CA SER A 108 18.28 -0.35 -9.53
C SER A 108 17.53 -1.69 -9.59
N ARG A 109 17.76 -2.57 -8.62
CA ARG A 109 17.09 -3.86 -8.46
C ARG A 109 16.87 -4.12 -6.98
N LEU A 110 15.66 -4.46 -6.60
CA LEU A 110 15.29 -4.68 -5.20
C LEU A 110 14.15 -5.68 -5.04
N GLY A 111 14.11 -6.34 -3.89
CA GLY A 111 12.97 -7.09 -3.42
C GLY A 111 11.98 -6.20 -2.68
N THR A 112 10.70 -6.55 -2.70
CA THR A 112 9.72 -6.00 -1.77
C THR A 112 9.07 -7.11 -0.98
N ILE A 113 8.77 -6.84 0.28
CA ILE A 113 8.05 -7.75 1.16
C ILE A 113 6.78 -7.09 1.68
N GLY A 114 5.72 -7.86 1.80
CA GLY A 114 4.43 -7.44 2.34
C GLY A 114 3.83 -8.51 3.23
N ALA A 115 2.80 -8.16 4.00
CA ALA A 115 2.13 -9.11 4.88
C ALA A 115 1.35 -10.15 4.06
N GLY A 116 1.60 -11.42 4.34
CA GLY A 116 0.88 -12.57 3.82
C GLY A 116 -0.17 -13.13 4.79
N GLU A 117 -0.55 -14.40 4.62
CA GLU A 117 -1.31 -15.15 5.61
C GLU A 117 -0.49 -15.36 6.90
N ARG A 118 -1.13 -15.88 7.95
CA ARG A 118 -0.46 -16.08 9.22
C ARG A 118 0.76 -16.99 9.05
N GLY A 119 1.96 -16.48 9.39
CA GLY A 119 3.23 -17.17 9.20
C GLY A 119 3.75 -17.12 7.76
N HIS A 120 3.16 -16.27 6.90
CA HIS A 120 3.59 -16.06 5.52
C HIS A 120 3.81 -14.58 5.24
N ALA A 121 4.71 -14.32 4.31
CA ALA A 121 4.94 -13.01 3.69
C ALA A 121 4.66 -13.09 2.19
N THR A 122 4.38 -11.96 1.58
CA THR A 122 4.37 -11.84 0.12
C THR A 122 5.67 -11.19 -0.33
N VAL A 123 6.28 -11.69 -1.38
CA VAL A 123 7.57 -11.21 -1.91
C VAL A 123 7.48 -10.93 -3.40
N ALA A 124 8.18 -9.90 -3.86
CA ALA A 124 8.26 -9.55 -5.27
C ALA A 124 9.62 -8.96 -5.61
N LEU A 125 10.05 -9.10 -6.85
CA LEU A 125 11.32 -8.60 -7.37
C LEU A 125 11.06 -7.52 -8.42
N TRP A 126 11.79 -6.43 -8.32
CA TRP A 126 11.63 -5.23 -9.14
C TRP A 126 12.95 -4.77 -9.73
N GLU A 127 12.88 -4.09 -10.86
CA GLU A 127 14.01 -3.50 -11.55
C GLU A 127 13.67 -2.13 -12.12
N SER A 128 14.59 -1.19 -12.03
CA SER A 128 14.48 0.11 -12.69
C SER A 128 14.67 -0.04 -14.21
N SER A 129 13.86 0.64 -14.99
CA SER A 129 13.99 0.67 -16.45
C SER A 129 15.22 1.46 -16.93
N ALA A 130 15.73 2.38 -16.10
CA ALA A 130 16.98 3.12 -16.34
C ALA A 130 17.51 3.66 -15.02
N ASN A 131 18.83 3.73 -14.86
CA ASN A 131 19.48 4.23 -13.64
C ASN A 131 18.96 5.64 -13.28
N GLY A 132 18.28 5.76 -12.14
CA GLY A 132 17.83 7.03 -11.58
C GLY A 132 16.68 7.71 -12.32
N SER A 133 15.86 6.98 -13.06
CA SER A 133 14.70 7.55 -13.75
C SER A 133 13.52 7.80 -12.81
N ALA A 134 12.73 8.84 -13.12
CA ALA A 134 11.43 9.09 -12.47
C ALA A 134 10.37 8.02 -12.81
N GLU A 135 10.73 7.05 -13.66
CA GLU A 135 9.87 5.94 -14.06
C GLU A 135 9.67 4.95 -12.92
N PRO A 136 8.48 4.37 -12.78
CA PRO A 136 8.23 3.31 -11.82
C PRO A 136 9.12 2.09 -12.07
N MET A 137 9.41 1.38 -10.99
CA MET A 137 10.07 0.09 -11.08
C MET A 137 9.20 -0.91 -11.84
N ARG A 138 9.83 -1.73 -12.67
CA ARG A 138 9.18 -2.81 -13.40
C ARG A 138 9.17 -4.08 -12.56
N LEU A 139 8.01 -4.71 -12.42
CA LEU A 139 7.90 -6.02 -11.77
C LEU A 139 8.61 -7.07 -12.63
N LEU A 140 9.58 -7.78 -12.06
CA LEU A 140 10.27 -8.89 -12.69
C LEU A 140 9.63 -10.23 -12.31
N TRP A 141 9.25 -10.38 -11.04
CA TRP A 141 8.73 -11.63 -10.51
C TRP A 141 7.85 -11.38 -9.27
N GLY A 142 6.85 -12.25 -9.06
CA GLY A 142 5.92 -12.17 -7.95
C GLY A 142 4.71 -11.27 -8.25
N PRO A 143 3.96 -10.78 -7.25
CA PRO A 143 4.08 -11.18 -5.83
C PRO A 143 3.80 -12.66 -5.62
N GLU A 144 4.62 -13.34 -4.82
CA GLU A 144 4.44 -14.73 -4.41
C GLU A 144 4.29 -14.80 -2.89
N GLU A 145 3.39 -15.62 -2.38
CA GLU A 145 3.24 -15.87 -0.96
C GLU A 145 4.17 -17.01 -0.54
N VAL A 146 4.97 -16.76 0.49
CA VAL A 146 5.99 -17.68 1.00
C VAL A 146 5.95 -17.72 2.53
N PRO A 147 6.42 -18.80 3.19
CA PRO A 147 6.67 -18.78 4.62
C PRO A 147 7.57 -17.61 5.04
N GLU A 148 7.30 -17.00 6.18
CA GLU A 148 8.06 -15.82 6.66
C GLU A 148 9.57 -16.12 6.80
N ASP A 149 9.94 -17.33 7.22
CA ASP A 149 11.32 -17.78 7.38
C ASP A 149 12.04 -18.06 6.03
N ALA A 150 11.30 -18.24 4.94
CA ALA A 150 11.84 -18.49 3.61
C ALA A 150 11.91 -17.23 2.71
N MET A 151 11.39 -16.08 3.14
CA MET A 151 11.19 -14.92 2.27
C MET A 151 12.49 -14.37 1.66
N ILE A 152 13.58 -14.33 2.41
CA ILE A 152 14.87 -13.80 1.91
C ILE A 152 15.52 -14.80 0.95
N GLU A 153 15.51 -16.09 1.27
CA GLU A 153 16.06 -17.11 0.38
C GLU A 153 15.29 -17.16 -0.94
N ARG A 154 13.97 -17.05 -0.89
CA ARG A 154 13.14 -17.03 -2.09
C ARG A 154 13.41 -15.81 -2.98
N LEU A 155 13.68 -14.65 -2.39
CA LEU A 155 14.13 -13.46 -3.12
C LEU A 155 15.51 -13.65 -3.75
N ARG A 156 16.46 -14.28 -3.02
CA ARG A 156 17.79 -14.63 -3.55
C ARG A 156 17.71 -15.54 -4.76
N GLU A 157 16.90 -16.59 -4.68
CA GLU A 157 16.66 -17.51 -5.80
C GLU A 157 16.10 -16.77 -7.02
N ALA A 158 15.03 -15.98 -6.84
CA ALA A 158 14.39 -15.22 -7.90
C ALA A 158 15.34 -14.19 -8.55
N ALA A 159 16.20 -13.58 -7.73
CA ALA A 159 17.15 -12.57 -8.17
C ALA A 159 18.46 -13.14 -8.74
N GLY A 160 18.78 -14.41 -8.46
CA GLY A 160 20.08 -15.00 -8.77
C GLY A 160 21.21 -14.47 -7.88
N GLY A 161 20.90 -13.99 -6.69
CA GLY A 161 21.83 -13.42 -5.71
C GLY A 161 21.16 -12.46 -4.73
N ASP A 162 21.95 -11.83 -3.85
CA ASP A 162 21.46 -10.89 -2.88
C ASP A 162 20.91 -9.62 -3.55
N VAL A 163 19.77 -9.15 -3.05
CA VAL A 163 19.17 -7.86 -3.41
C VAL A 163 18.71 -7.13 -2.16
N PRO A 164 18.81 -5.80 -2.13
CA PRO A 164 18.25 -5.02 -1.04
C PRO A 164 16.73 -5.13 -1.03
N VAL A 165 16.12 -5.00 0.13
CA VAL A 165 14.69 -5.24 0.35
C VAL A 165 14.01 -3.98 0.88
N ALA A 166 12.90 -3.59 0.27
CA ALA A 166 12.00 -2.58 0.77
C ALA A 166 10.77 -3.23 1.40
N ALA A 167 10.51 -2.91 2.66
CA ALA A 167 9.33 -3.42 3.35
C ALA A 167 8.09 -2.58 3.01
N ALA A 168 7.02 -3.23 2.57
CA ALA A 168 5.73 -2.58 2.40
C ALA A 168 5.01 -2.34 3.75
N THR A 169 5.48 -2.98 4.83
CA THR A 169 5.03 -2.73 6.21
C THR A 169 6.21 -2.93 7.18
N GLU A 170 6.28 -2.11 8.23
CA GLU A 170 7.33 -2.17 9.24
C GLU A 170 7.34 -3.48 10.05
N ALA A 171 6.22 -4.16 10.14
CA ALA A 171 6.11 -5.41 10.88
C ALA A 171 7.06 -6.51 10.36
N LEU A 172 7.61 -6.35 9.17
CA LEU A 172 8.52 -7.31 8.54
C LEU A 172 9.98 -6.84 8.53
N GLU A 173 10.28 -5.63 9.00
CA GLU A 173 11.66 -5.08 8.96
C GLU A 173 12.64 -5.91 9.82
N GLU A 174 12.25 -6.27 11.05
CA GLU A 174 13.07 -7.10 11.93
C GLU A 174 13.34 -8.47 11.30
N TRP A 175 12.36 -9.10 10.67
CA TRP A 175 12.49 -10.40 10.02
C TRP A 175 13.47 -10.37 8.84
N VAL A 176 13.50 -9.27 8.07
CA VAL A 176 14.48 -9.12 6.98
C VAL A 176 15.90 -9.17 7.54
N LEU A 177 16.14 -8.47 8.65
CA LEU A 177 17.46 -8.40 9.28
C LEU A 177 17.84 -9.74 9.94
N ASP A 178 16.91 -10.38 10.65
CA ASP A 178 17.12 -11.68 11.31
C ASP A 178 17.46 -12.79 10.29
N LEU A 179 16.89 -12.73 9.10
CA LEU A 179 17.16 -13.68 8.01
C LEU A 179 18.38 -13.29 7.16
N GLY A 180 19.15 -12.28 7.58
CA GLY A 180 20.36 -11.84 6.89
C GLY A 180 20.11 -11.08 5.58
N GLY A 181 18.94 -10.48 5.43
CA GLY A 181 18.61 -9.58 4.32
C GLY A 181 19.18 -8.18 4.53
N THR A 182 19.35 -7.43 3.45
CA THR A 182 19.71 -6.00 3.48
C THR A 182 18.46 -5.16 3.38
N LEU A 183 18.05 -4.53 4.48
CA LEU A 183 16.87 -3.68 4.53
C LEU A 183 17.19 -2.28 3.97
N LEU A 184 16.38 -1.79 3.05
CA LEU A 184 16.39 -0.40 2.63
C LEU A 184 15.70 0.49 3.68
N PRO A 185 16.09 1.77 3.82
CA PRO A 185 15.47 2.66 4.80
C PRO A 185 13.96 2.69 4.67
N ALA A 186 13.29 2.57 5.81
CA ALA A 186 11.84 2.63 5.88
C ALA A 186 11.34 4.00 5.43
N THR A 187 10.38 4.00 4.53
CA THR A 187 9.76 5.21 4.00
C THR A 187 8.26 5.20 4.22
N MET A 188 7.67 6.37 4.43
CA MET A 188 6.21 6.52 4.37
C MET A 188 5.77 6.42 2.92
N LEU A 189 4.82 5.54 2.61
CA LEU A 189 4.48 5.21 1.23
C LEU A 189 3.49 6.18 0.57
N ALA A 190 2.82 7.06 1.32
CA ALA A 190 1.85 7.98 0.72
C ALA A 190 2.39 8.86 -0.42
N PRO A 191 3.65 9.37 -0.39
CA PRO A 191 4.22 10.06 -1.54
C PRO A 191 4.27 9.18 -2.79
N ALA A 192 4.78 7.96 -2.67
CA ALA A 192 4.84 6.99 -3.76
C ALA A 192 3.42 6.62 -4.26
N VAL A 193 2.47 6.45 -3.34
CA VAL A 193 1.06 6.19 -3.68
C VAL A 193 0.47 7.36 -4.48
N ALA A 194 0.78 8.62 -4.12
CA ALA A 194 0.30 9.79 -4.85
C ALA A 194 0.92 9.91 -6.25
N GLU A 195 2.24 9.70 -6.38
CA GLU A 195 2.96 9.74 -7.67
C GLU A 195 2.49 8.63 -8.62
N LEU A 196 2.38 7.41 -8.13
CA LEU A 196 1.83 6.28 -8.88
C LEU A 196 0.35 6.49 -9.21
N GLY A 197 -0.40 7.17 -8.34
CA GLY A 197 -1.76 7.60 -8.60
C GLY A 197 -1.87 8.54 -9.77
N ASP A 198 -0.98 9.54 -9.88
CA ASP A 198 -0.94 10.46 -11.02
C ASP A 198 -0.71 9.71 -12.34
N ARG A 199 0.20 8.75 -12.33
CA ARG A 199 0.45 7.88 -13.47
C ARG A 199 -0.75 6.97 -13.78
N ALA A 200 -1.34 6.34 -12.77
CA ALA A 200 -2.52 5.50 -12.95
C ALA A 200 -3.69 6.28 -13.58
N LEU A 201 -3.86 7.54 -13.19
CA LEU A 201 -4.85 8.42 -13.80
C LEU A 201 -4.53 8.71 -15.29
N ALA A 202 -3.28 9.00 -15.62
CA ALA A 202 -2.85 9.21 -16.99
C ALA A 202 -3.04 7.96 -17.87
N GLU A 203 -2.83 6.78 -17.32
CA GLU A 203 -3.02 5.47 -17.94
C GLU A 203 -4.50 5.00 -17.92
N LYS A 204 -5.41 5.80 -17.35
CA LYS A 204 -6.84 5.49 -17.19
C LYS A 204 -7.11 4.22 -16.35
N ARG A 205 -6.22 3.87 -15.44
CA ARG A 205 -6.39 2.79 -14.46
C ARG A 205 -7.24 3.29 -13.28
N ILE A 206 -8.52 3.53 -13.54
CA ILE A 206 -9.49 4.07 -12.58
C ILE A 206 -10.34 2.92 -12.05
N ALA A 207 -10.43 2.80 -10.73
CA ALA A 207 -11.27 1.81 -10.09
C ALA A 207 -12.71 2.30 -9.93
N ASP A 208 -13.69 1.40 -10.08
CA ASP A 208 -15.05 1.69 -9.64
C ASP A 208 -15.08 1.71 -8.10
N PRO A 209 -15.41 2.84 -7.46
CA PRO A 209 -15.44 2.91 -6.01
C PRO A 209 -16.45 1.95 -5.36
N ARG A 210 -17.47 1.49 -6.09
CA ARG A 210 -18.47 0.54 -5.57
C ARG A 210 -17.89 -0.86 -5.45
N GLU A 211 -17.06 -1.26 -6.40
CA GLU A 211 -16.47 -2.61 -6.50
C GLU A 211 -15.07 -2.69 -5.85
N ALA A 212 -14.37 -1.56 -5.68
CA ALA A 212 -13.04 -1.53 -5.12
C ALA A 212 -12.96 -2.25 -3.77
N ALA A 213 -12.05 -3.20 -3.66
CA ALA A 213 -11.79 -4.00 -2.46
C ALA A 213 -10.28 -4.10 -2.21
N PRO A 214 -9.84 -4.20 -0.94
CA PRO A 214 -8.43 -4.38 -0.63
C PRO A 214 -7.94 -5.74 -1.16
N VAL A 215 -6.70 -5.76 -1.62
CA VAL A 215 -5.97 -7.01 -1.90
C VAL A 215 -5.40 -7.49 -0.58
N TYR A 216 -6.00 -8.53 -0.03
CA TYR A 216 -5.50 -9.14 1.20
C TYR A 216 -4.45 -10.19 0.82
N GLY A 217 -3.28 -10.13 1.47
CA GLY A 217 -2.40 -11.29 1.54
C GLY A 217 -2.98 -12.39 2.44
N ARG A 218 -4.21 -12.21 2.94
CA ARG A 218 -4.93 -13.14 3.81
C ARG A 218 -6.34 -13.33 3.30
N SER A 219 -6.75 -14.60 3.16
CA SER A 219 -8.18 -14.92 3.10
C SER A 219 -8.85 -14.50 4.41
N PRO A 220 -10.06 -13.90 4.37
CA PRO A 220 -10.77 -13.54 5.60
C PRO A 220 -10.92 -14.78 6.48
N ASN A 221 -10.46 -14.73 7.73
CA ASN A 221 -10.73 -15.77 8.76
C ASN A 221 -12.21 -15.72 9.18
N ALA A 222 -13.11 -15.76 8.23
CA ALA A 222 -14.53 -15.90 8.49
C ALA A 222 -14.80 -17.36 8.89
N ARG A 223 -14.75 -17.66 10.20
CA ARG A 223 -15.39 -18.89 10.71
C ARG A 223 -16.85 -18.81 10.28
N LYS A 224 -17.27 -19.73 9.39
CA LYS A 224 -18.72 -19.93 9.18
C LYS A 224 -19.37 -20.09 10.55
N PRO A 225 -20.47 -19.38 10.85
CA PRO A 225 -21.22 -19.61 12.07
C PRO A 225 -21.50 -21.11 12.15
N ALA A 226 -21.26 -21.73 13.33
CA ALA A 226 -21.63 -23.10 13.55
C ALA A 226 -23.14 -23.23 13.25
N ALA A 227 -23.50 -24.23 12.47
CA ALA A 227 -24.92 -24.51 12.19
C ALA A 227 -25.68 -24.57 13.53
N PRO A 228 -26.85 -23.96 13.65
CA PRO A 228 -27.62 -23.98 14.89
C PRO A 228 -27.90 -25.44 15.28
N GLN A 229 -27.47 -25.80 16.48
CA GLN A 229 -27.76 -27.13 17.02
C GLN A 229 -29.28 -27.29 17.17
N PRO A 230 -29.85 -28.42 16.75
CA PRO A 230 -31.27 -28.66 16.96
C PRO A 230 -31.61 -28.62 18.45
N LYS A 231 -32.60 -27.83 18.81
CA LYS A 231 -33.09 -27.77 20.21
C LYS A 231 -33.54 -29.16 20.62
N PRO A 232 -33.16 -29.66 21.81
CA PRO A 232 -33.69 -30.92 22.30
C PRO A 232 -35.22 -30.82 22.40
N HIS A 233 -35.92 -31.78 21.78
CA HIS A 233 -37.35 -31.92 21.96
C HIS A 233 -37.63 -32.20 23.43
N SER A 234 -38.25 -31.24 24.12
CA SER A 234 -38.87 -31.50 25.45
C SER A 234 -40.07 -32.48 25.27
N LYS A 235 -39.93 -33.61 25.91
CA LYS A 235 -41.07 -34.52 26.10
C LYS A 235 -41.98 -34.00 27.21
#